data_95897b52f680a22aa24fc7ec8fdd7fe7
#
_entry.id   95897b52f680a22aa24fc7ec8fdd7fe7
#
_cell.length_a   1.000
_cell.length_b   1.000
_cell.length_c   1.000
_cell.angle_alpha   90.00
_cell.angle_beta   90.00
_cell.angle_gamma   90.00
#
_symmetry.space_group_name_H-M   'P 1'
#
loop_
_entity.id
_entity.type
_entity.pdbx_description
1 polymer ?
#
loop_
_entity_poly.entity_id
_entity_poly.type
_entity_poly.pdbx_seq_one_letter_code
_entity_poly.pdbx_strand_id
1 'polypeptide(L)'
;MSKNLEQDLLLLHQLFESEPERSWRLREIAGTLNFSGRRAQRLRQALERLTRKGAIVEIRPGVFTLGQTADLITGKLVLVRSGVGFVTDITTGESVRVESDDIRTALPGDTVTVRKRVGRDKPATGRIIRIVARADVDIVGTLASTGRFLYVIPFDPVYRRNIVVPEACGAAVGDRVVVRFHKWENQHVAPEGEIIGLRVADETVKGELIASAPEVYFTIAHLDGYPAVLARLDTIGDDELAEM
;
A
#
# COMPACT_ATOMS: atom_id res chain seq x y z
N MET A 1 -21.10 21.50 -22.81
CA MET A 1 -19.81 20.74 -22.93
C MET A 1 -19.16 21.07 -24.24
N SER A 2 -17.86 21.33 -24.30
CA SER A 2 -17.20 21.72 -25.57
C SER A 2 -17.11 20.51 -26.49
N LYS A 3 -17.64 20.63 -27.72
CA LYS A 3 -17.63 19.62 -28.77
C LYS A 3 -16.24 18.99 -29.00
N ASN A 4 -15.20 19.77 -28.74
CA ASN A 4 -13.79 19.36 -28.87
C ASN A 4 -13.35 18.37 -27.77
N LEU A 5 -13.89 18.44 -26.54
CA LEU A 5 -13.54 17.52 -25.46
C LEU A 5 -14.16 16.14 -25.68
N GLU A 6 -15.36 16.08 -26.22
CA GLU A 6 -16.02 14.81 -26.55
C GLU A 6 -15.31 14.07 -27.68
N GLN A 7 -14.81 14.79 -28.65
CA GLN A 7 -14.01 14.23 -29.73
C GLN A 7 -12.66 13.70 -29.21
N ASP A 8 -12.00 14.44 -28.29
CA ASP A 8 -10.75 14.01 -27.65
C ASP A 8 -10.97 12.75 -26.79
N LEU A 9 -12.10 12.64 -26.07
CA LEU A 9 -12.46 11.45 -25.30
C LEU A 9 -12.68 10.23 -26.19
N LEU A 10 -13.33 10.39 -27.34
CA LEU A 10 -13.57 9.31 -28.29
C LEU A 10 -12.25 8.78 -28.88
N LEU A 11 -11.38 9.69 -29.32
CA LEU A 11 -10.06 9.31 -29.86
C LEU A 11 -9.19 8.60 -28.84
N LEU A 12 -9.22 9.06 -27.59
CA LEU A 12 -8.51 8.39 -26.49
C LEU A 12 -9.06 6.99 -26.25
N HIS A 13 -10.38 6.83 -26.20
CA HIS A 13 -11.00 5.50 -26.01
C HIS A 13 -10.60 4.55 -27.13
N GLN A 14 -10.67 4.98 -28.39
CA GLN A 14 -10.26 4.20 -29.55
C GLN A 14 -8.77 3.80 -29.49
N LEU A 15 -7.90 4.71 -29.07
CA LEU A 15 -6.47 4.41 -28.90
C LEU A 15 -6.25 3.28 -27.88
N PHE A 16 -6.92 3.34 -26.74
CA PHE A 16 -6.80 2.30 -25.72
C PHE A 16 -7.42 0.97 -26.12
N GLU A 17 -8.52 1.00 -26.89
CA GLU A 17 -9.16 -0.21 -27.43
C GLU A 17 -8.35 -0.88 -28.55
N SER A 18 -7.60 -0.11 -29.34
CA SER A 18 -6.76 -0.66 -30.41
C SER A 18 -5.60 -1.52 -29.89
N GLU A 19 -5.09 -1.22 -28.69
CA GLU A 19 -4.01 -1.96 -28.05
C GLU A 19 -4.35 -2.19 -26.54
N PRO A 20 -5.30 -3.08 -26.21
CA PRO A 20 -5.86 -3.21 -24.86
C PRO A 20 -4.83 -3.63 -23.80
N GLU A 21 -3.81 -4.38 -24.19
CA GLU A 21 -2.75 -4.85 -23.29
C GLU A 21 -1.63 -3.81 -23.07
N ARG A 22 -1.61 -2.74 -23.88
CA ARG A 22 -0.57 -1.75 -23.82
C ARG A 22 -0.83 -0.73 -22.73
N SER A 23 0.27 -0.36 -22.03
CA SER A 23 0.30 0.78 -21.12
C SER A 23 0.90 1.98 -21.86
N TRP A 24 0.19 3.10 -21.83
CA TRP A 24 0.52 4.32 -22.55
C TRP A 24 1.03 5.41 -21.59
N ARG A 25 2.16 6.02 -21.92
CA ARG A 25 2.62 7.22 -21.21
C ARG A 25 1.93 8.46 -21.77
N LEU A 26 1.74 9.47 -20.92
CA LEU A 26 1.11 10.75 -21.33
C LEU A 26 1.73 11.36 -22.60
N ARG A 27 3.07 11.31 -22.72
CA ARG A 27 3.80 11.81 -23.90
C ARG A 27 3.56 10.97 -25.14
N GLU A 28 3.47 9.66 -25.00
CA GLU A 28 3.20 8.72 -26.10
C GLU A 28 1.79 8.94 -26.63
N ILE A 29 0.79 9.08 -25.74
CA ILE A 29 -0.59 9.40 -26.11
C ILE A 29 -0.65 10.70 -26.91
N ALA A 30 0.01 11.76 -26.40
CA ALA A 30 0.03 13.05 -27.08
C ALA A 30 0.68 12.96 -28.48
N GLY A 31 1.78 12.21 -28.60
CA GLY A 31 2.47 11.99 -29.87
C GLY A 31 1.63 11.18 -30.87
N THR A 32 1.06 10.05 -30.44
CA THR A 32 0.27 9.15 -31.32
C THR A 32 -1.00 9.84 -31.84
N LEU A 33 -1.66 10.65 -31.01
CA LEU A 33 -2.86 11.38 -31.39
C LEU A 33 -2.57 12.77 -31.99
N ASN A 34 -1.30 13.13 -32.18
CA ASN A 34 -0.88 14.45 -32.65
C ASN A 34 -1.50 15.62 -31.83
N PHE A 35 -1.57 15.46 -30.52
CA PHE A 35 -2.09 16.49 -29.63
C PHE A 35 -1.00 17.48 -29.28
N SER A 36 -1.16 18.74 -29.70
CA SER A 36 -0.23 19.84 -29.44
C SER A 36 -0.94 21.05 -28.84
N GLY A 37 -0.19 21.98 -28.30
CA GLY A 37 -0.70 23.25 -27.76
C GLY A 37 -1.85 23.08 -26.75
N ARG A 38 -2.95 23.79 -26.97
CA ARG A 38 -4.15 23.73 -26.10
C ARG A 38 -4.77 22.34 -26.00
N ARG A 39 -4.60 21.50 -27.03
CA ARG A 39 -5.13 20.13 -27.05
C ARG A 39 -4.33 19.21 -26.13
N ALA A 40 -3.00 19.36 -26.09
CA ALA A 40 -2.14 18.64 -25.15
C ALA A 40 -2.41 19.05 -23.68
N GLN A 41 -2.72 20.33 -23.44
CA GLN A 41 -3.11 20.78 -22.09
C GLN A 41 -4.41 20.14 -21.61
N ARG A 42 -5.39 19.95 -22.49
CA ARG A 42 -6.66 19.30 -22.17
C ARG A 42 -6.56 17.78 -22.05
N LEU A 43 -5.48 17.17 -22.58
CA LEU A 43 -5.28 15.72 -22.54
C LEU A 43 -5.37 15.16 -21.11
N ARG A 44 -4.72 15.81 -20.14
CA ARG A 44 -4.77 15.39 -18.73
C ARG A 44 -6.21 15.38 -18.21
N GLN A 45 -6.99 16.41 -18.47
CA GLN A 45 -8.39 16.51 -18.07
C GLN A 45 -9.25 15.42 -18.72
N ALA A 46 -8.98 15.10 -20.00
CA ALA A 46 -9.68 14.04 -20.70
C ALA A 46 -9.35 12.65 -20.12
N LEU A 47 -8.06 12.40 -19.81
CA LEU A 47 -7.62 11.15 -19.15
C LEU A 47 -8.21 11.01 -17.76
N GLU A 48 -8.20 12.06 -16.95
CA GLU A 48 -8.84 12.04 -15.62
C GLU A 48 -10.34 11.70 -15.72
N ARG A 49 -11.02 12.22 -16.73
CA ARG A 49 -12.44 11.92 -16.96
C ARG A 49 -12.67 10.47 -17.36
N LEU A 50 -11.83 9.90 -18.24
CA LEU A 50 -11.90 8.48 -18.61
C LEU A 50 -11.57 7.58 -17.42
N THR A 51 -10.59 7.95 -16.60
CA THR A 51 -10.22 7.23 -15.38
C THR A 51 -11.37 7.23 -14.36
N ARG A 52 -12.04 8.38 -14.20
CA ARG A 52 -13.21 8.51 -13.31
C ARG A 52 -14.39 7.66 -13.77
N LYS A 53 -14.55 7.48 -15.09
CA LYS A 53 -15.56 6.61 -15.68
C LYS A 53 -15.17 5.12 -15.69
N GLY A 54 -13.94 4.78 -15.25
CA GLY A 54 -13.43 3.42 -15.31
C GLY A 54 -13.05 2.92 -16.71
N ALA A 55 -13.14 3.77 -17.74
CA ALA A 55 -12.76 3.40 -19.10
C ALA A 55 -11.26 3.17 -19.28
N ILE A 56 -10.44 3.85 -18.48
CA ILE A 56 -8.99 3.63 -18.38
C ILE A 56 -8.57 3.64 -16.91
N VAL A 57 -7.40 3.10 -16.62
CA VAL A 57 -6.81 3.09 -15.27
C VAL A 57 -5.40 3.67 -15.32
N GLU A 58 -5.08 4.58 -14.42
CA GLU A 58 -3.73 5.06 -14.21
C GLU A 58 -2.99 4.06 -13.32
N ILE A 59 -2.04 3.31 -13.91
CA ILE A 59 -1.28 2.25 -13.20
C ILE A 59 -0.02 2.77 -12.52
N ARG A 60 0.46 3.94 -12.92
CA ARG A 60 1.57 4.73 -12.34
C ARG A 60 1.35 6.19 -12.73
N PRO A 61 1.94 7.17 -12.03
CA PRO A 61 1.83 8.57 -12.41
C PRO A 61 2.16 8.79 -13.89
N GLY A 62 1.17 9.26 -14.65
CA GLY A 62 1.27 9.52 -16.08
C GLY A 62 1.30 8.29 -17.00
N VAL A 63 0.98 7.07 -16.49
CA VAL A 63 0.90 5.84 -17.29
C VAL A 63 -0.49 5.23 -17.18
N PHE A 64 -1.18 5.11 -18.30
CA PHE A 64 -2.57 4.69 -18.39
C PHE A 64 -2.73 3.41 -19.20
N THR A 65 -3.79 2.65 -18.93
CA THR A 65 -4.16 1.44 -19.66
C THR A 65 -5.66 1.33 -19.75
N LEU A 66 -6.18 0.55 -20.71
CA LEU A 66 -7.61 0.32 -20.86
C LEU A 66 -8.21 -0.26 -19.57
N GLY A 67 -9.26 0.33 -19.08
CA GLY A 67 -10.07 -0.18 -17.98
C GLY A 67 -11.15 -1.10 -18.52
N GLN A 68 -10.83 -2.38 -18.72
CA GLN A 68 -11.90 -3.35 -18.94
C GLN A 68 -12.54 -3.59 -17.58
N THR A 69 -13.70 -3.03 -17.36
CA THR A 69 -14.46 -3.13 -16.10
C THR A 69 -14.79 -4.59 -15.75
N ALA A 70 -14.89 -5.47 -16.73
CA ALA A 70 -15.13 -6.91 -16.54
C ALA A 70 -13.90 -7.66 -15.97
N ASP A 71 -12.69 -7.12 -16.15
CA ASP A 71 -11.45 -7.77 -15.71
C ASP A 71 -10.83 -7.14 -14.46
N LEU A 72 -11.46 -6.12 -13.90
CA LEU A 72 -11.02 -5.48 -12.68
C LEU A 72 -11.89 -5.89 -11.50
N ILE A 73 -11.24 -6.31 -10.44
CA ILE A 73 -11.89 -6.51 -9.14
C ILE A 73 -11.26 -5.60 -8.09
N THR A 74 -12.05 -5.19 -7.13
CA THR A 74 -11.56 -4.41 -5.99
C THR A 74 -11.96 -5.10 -4.69
N GLY A 75 -10.98 -5.31 -3.82
CA GLY A 75 -11.22 -5.98 -2.56
C GLY A 75 -10.02 -5.91 -1.62
N LYS A 76 -10.18 -6.52 -0.44
CA LYS A 76 -9.09 -6.64 0.54
C LYS A 76 -8.12 -7.72 0.13
N LEU A 77 -6.83 -7.43 0.27
CA LEU A 77 -5.74 -8.36 0.05
C LEU A 77 -5.52 -9.22 1.30
N VAL A 78 -5.63 -10.52 1.12
CA VAL A 78 -5.23 -11.53 2.12
C VAL A 78 -3.97 -12.21 1.60
N LEU A 79 -2.89 -12.17 2.37
CA LEU A 79 -1.64 -12.87 2.05
C LEU A 79 -1.52 -14.14 2.86
N VAL A 80 -1.00 -15.18 2.23
CA VAL A 80 -0.61 -16.42 2.93
C VAL A 80 0.91 -16.51 3.06
N ARG A 81 1.39 -17.35 3.97
CA ARG A 81 2.83 -17.50 4.26
C ARG A 81 3.70 -17.81 3.03
N SER A 82 3.16 -18.47 2.03
CA SER A 82 3.85 -18.72 0.75
C SER A 82 4.09 -17.43 -0.06
N GLY A 83 3.49 -16.31 0.34
CA GLY A 83 3.55 -15.01 -0.33
C GLY A 83 2.58 -14.88 -1.49
N VAL A 84 1.67 -15.81 -1.64
CA VAL A 84 0.53 -15.71 -2.56
C VAL A 84 -0.55 -14.86 -1.91
N GLY A 85 -1.20 -14.00 -2.71
CA GLY A 85 -2.31 -13.18 -2.29
C GLY A 85 -3.64 -13.69 -2.84
N PHE A 86 -4.71 -13.37 -2.12
CA PHE A 86 -6.09 -13.55 -2.58
C PHE A 86 -6.82 -12.23 -2.39
N VAL A 87 -7.56 -11.83 -3.41
CA VAL A 87 -8.42 -10.65 -3.38
C VAL A 87 -9.82 -11.06 -3.75
N THR A 88 -10.75 -10.85 -2.83
CA THR A 88 -12.17 -11.14 -3.05
C THR A 88 -12.89 -9.84 -3.39
N ASP A 89 -13.55 -9.84 -4.55
CA ASP A 89 -14.30 -8.68 -5.02
C ASP A 89 -15.47 -8.36 -4.07
N ILE A 90 -15.53 -7.11 -3.65
CA ILE A 90 -16.55 -6.63 -2.69
C ILE A 90 -17.96 -6.63 -3.27
N THR A 91 -18.09 -6.68 -4.60
CA THR A 91 -19.39 -6.59 -5.30
C THR A 91 -19.90 -7.95 -5.72
N THR A 92 -19.01 -8.78 -6.29
CA THR A 92 -19.38 -10.07 -6.89
C THR A 92 -19.08 -11.27 -5.99
N GLY A 93 -18.20 -11.11 -4.99
CA GLY A 93 -17.70 -12.21 -4.18
C GLY A 93 -16.69 -13.11 -4.91
N GLU A 94 -16.33 -12.80 -6.15
CA GLU A 94 -15.32 -13.54 -6.91
C GLU A 94 -13.95 -13.37 -6.28
N SER A 95 -13.20 -14.46 -6.09
CA SER A 95 -11.86 -14.43 -5.54
C SER A 95 -10.82 -14.67 -6.65
N VAL A 96 -9.80 -13.81 -6.65
CA VAL A 96 -8.68 -13.87 -7.60
C VAL A 96 -7.38 -14.09 -6.84
N ARG A 97 -6.60 -15.05 -7.33
CA ARG A 97 -5.26 -15.34 -6.82
C ARG A 97 -4.25 -14.37 -7.44
N VAL A 98 -3.36 -13.86 -6.61
CA VAL A 98 -2.28 -12.94 -7.01
C VAL A 98 -0.94 -13.56 -6.62
N GLU A 99 -0.09 -13.79 -7.60
CA GLU A 99 1.24 -14.34 -7.36
C GLU A 99 2.14 -13.29 -6.66
N SER A 100 3.16 -13.78 -5.95
CA SER A 100 4.08 -12.97 -5.13
C SER A 100 4.63 -11.74 -5.87
N ASP A 101 5.04 -11.90 -7.12
CA ASP A 101 5.64 -10.82 -7.92
C ASP A 101 4.60 -9.79 -8.39
N ASP A 102 3.34 -10.20 -8.47
CA ASP A 102 2.22 -9.36 -8.88
C ASP A 102 1.58 -8.57 -7.71
N ILE A 103 1.97 -8.86 -6.47
CA ILE A 103 1.51 -8.14 -5.25
C ILE A 103 2.16 -6.76 -5.16
N ARG A 104 3.41 -6.63 -5.63
CA ARG A 104 4.17 -5.38 -5.66
C ARG A 104 4.42 -4.82 -4.24
N THR A 105 3.88 -3.63 -3.94
CA THR A 105 4.03 -2.94 -2.65
C THR A 105 2.77 -3.02 -1.78
N ALA A 106 1.81 -3.87 -2.15
CA ALA A 106 0.62 -4.06 -1.33
C ALA A 106 0.93 -4.92 -0.10
N LEU A 107 0.28 -4.59 1.00
CA LEU A 107 0.40 -5.25 2.30
C LEU A 107 -0.90 -6.01 2.65
N PRO A 108 -0.83 -6.96 3.58
CA PRO A 108 -2.02 -7.64 4.08
C PRO A 108 -3.06 -6.63 4.59
N GLY A 109 -4.32 -6.83 4.22
CA GLY A 109 -5.42 -5.94 4.61
C GLY A 109 -5.63 -4.71 3.72
N ASP A 110 -4.68 -4.36 2.85
CA ASP A 110 -4.87 -3.27 1.88
C ASP A 110 -6.09 -3.52 1.00
N THR A 111 -6.84 -2.47 0.72
CA THR A 111 -7.86 -2.50 -0.34
C THR A 111 -7.17 -2.22 -1.67
N VAL A 112 -7.24 -3.17 -2.59
CA VAL A 112 -6.52 -3.13 -3.85
C VAL A 112 -7.44 -3.34 -5.04
N THR A 113 -7.04 -2.80 -6.20
CA THR A 113 -7.62 -3.16 -7.48
C THR A 113 -6.70 -4.13 -8.20
N VAL A 114 -7.24 -5.27 -8.58
CA VAL A 114 -6.56 -6.34 -9.31
C VAL A 114 -7.09 -6.40 -10.73
N ARG A 115 -6.18 -6.50 -11.70
CA ARG A 115 -6.53 -6.86 -13.06
C ARG A 115 -6.45 -8.38 -13.19
N LYS A 116 -7.57 -9.02 -13.53
CA LYS A 116 -7.62 -10.45 -13.83
C LYS A 116 -6.81 -10.74 -15.09
N ARG A 117 -6.13 -11.88 -15.10
CA ARG A 117 -5.56 -12.45 -16.31
C ARG A 117 -6.60 -13.37 -16.94
N VAL A 118 -6.93 -13.10 -18.18
CA VAL A 118 -7.84 -13.97 -18.95
C VAL A 118 -7.09 -15.27 -19.23
N GLY A 119 -7.45 -16.32 -18.51
CA GLY A 119 -6.92 -17.67 -18.66
C GLY A 119 -8.03 -18.71 -18.58
N ARG A 120 -7.79 -19.89 -19.15
CA ARG A 120 -8.74 -21.02 -19.06
C ARG A 120 -8.66 -21.73 -17.70
N ASP A 121 -7.65 -21.40 -16.89
CA ASP A 121 -7.37 -22.07 -15.63
C ASP A 121 -8.15 -21.46 -14.47
N LYS A 122 -8.66 -22.31 -13.60
CA LYS A 122 -9.25 -21.92 -12.32
C LYS A 122 -8.30 -22.34 -11.20
N PRO A 123 -8.07 -21.51 -10.19
CA PRO A 123 -8.69 -20.20 -9.90
C PRO A 123 -8.18 -19.08 -10.81
N ALA A 124 -9.03 -18.06 -11.02
CA ALA A 124 -8.64 -16.85 -11.76
C ALA A 124 -7.40 -16.22 -11.12
N THR A 125 -6.44 -15.85 -11.95
CA THR A 125 -5.22 -15.16 -11.51
C THR A 125 -5.25 -13.69 -11.90
N GLY A 126 -4.47 -12.86 -11.22
CA GLY A 126 -4.40 -11.45 -11.54
C GLY A 126 -3.17 -10.78 -10.98
N ARG A 127 -3.03 -9.49 -11.25
CA ARG A 127 -1.98 -8.65 -10.65
C ARG A 127 -2.58 -7.38 -10.04
N ILE A 128 -2.01 -6.92 -8.95
CA ILE A 128 -2.39 -5.66 -8.35
C ILE A 128 -1.90 -4.52 -9.23
N ILE A 129 -2.84 -3.67 -9.65
CA ILE A 129 -2.56 -2.49 -10.46
C ILE A 129 -2.61 -1.20 -9.65
N ARG A 130 -3.39 -1.20 -8.55
CA ARG A 130 -3.56 -0.05 -7.69
C ARG A 130 -3.84 -0.47 -6.25
N ILE A 131 -3.28 0.26 -5.31
CA ILE A 131 -3.69 0.26 -3.91
C ILE A 131 -4.69 1.40 -3.74
N VAL A 132 -5.91 1.05 -3.38
CA VAL A 132 -7.04 1.99 -3.21
C VAL A 132 -6.98 2.65 -1.84
N ALA A 133 -6.74 1.82 -0.81
CA ALA A 133 -6.56 2.26 0.55
C ALA A 133 -5.56 1.34 1.25
N ARG A 134 -4.69 1.92 2.05
CA ARG A 134 -3.79 1.19 2.93
C ARG A 134 -4.56 0.66 4.13
N ALA A 135 -4.18 -0.52 4.59
CA ALA A 135 -4.62 -0.99 5.89
C ALA A 135 -3.91 -0.19 6.97
N ASP A 136 -4.67 0.26 7.95
CA ASP A 136 -4.11 0.85 9.17
C ASP A 136 -3.74 -0.30 10.12
N VAL A 137 -2.52 -0.82 9.96
CA VAL A 137 -2.03 -1.97 10.72
C VAL A 137 -0.66 -1.65 11.28
N ASP A 138 -0.54 -1.76 12.58
CA ASP A 138 0.72 -1.71 13.28
C ASP A 138 1.41 -3.09 13.24
N ILE A 139 2.70 -3.12 12.92
CA ILE A 139 3.46 -4.34 12.66
C ILE A 139 4.41 -4.58 13.82
N VAL A 140 4.27 -5.73 14.48
CA VAL A 140 5.20 -6.16 15.52
C VAL A 140 6.41 -6.84 14.89
N GLY A 141 7.61 -6.48 15.36
CA GLY A 141 8.85 -7.06 14.87
C GLY A 141 10.01 -6.90 15.84
N THR A 142 11.19 -7.32 15.43
CA THR A 142 12.44 -7.19 16.20
C THR A 142 13.30 -6.10 15.57
N LEU A 143 13.75 -5.14 16.36
CA LEU A 143 14.68 -4.11 15.93
C LEU A 143 16.05 -4.71 15.64
N ALA A 144 16.61 -4.40 14.49
CA ALA A 144 17.91 -4.85 14.04
C ALA A 144 18.69 -3.70 13.39
N SER A 145 20.00 -3.88 13.26
CA SER A 145 20.88 -2.88 12.66
C SER A 145 21.89 -3.52 11.71
N THR A 146 22.23 -2.83 10.64
CA THR A 146 23.39 -3.14 9.79
C THR A 146 24.61 -2.28 10.16
N GLY A 147 24.53 -1.49 11.22
CA GLY A 147 25.52 -0.46 11.58
C GLY A 147 25.31 0.88 10.84
N ARG A 148 24.67 0.88 9.70
CA ARG A 148 24.33 2.11 8.93
C ARG A 148 22.84 2.45 8.99
N PHE A 149 21.99 1.45 9.11
CA PHE A 149 20.54 1.60 9.07
C PHE A 149 19.90 0.74 10.16
N LEU A 150 18.88 1.29 10.78
CA LEU A 150 17.98 0.56 11.64
C LEU A 150 16.85 0.00 10.79
N TYR A 151 16.42 -1.20 11.11
CA TYR A 151 15.27 -1.83 10.45
C TYR A 151 14.60 -2.81 11.41
N VAL A 152 13.32 -3.04 11.15
CA VAL A 152 12.53 -3.99 11.94
C VAL A 152 12.26 -5.22 11.10
N ILE A 153 12.52 -6.39 11.67
CA ILE A 153 12.20 -7.69 11.10
C ILE A 153 10.80 -8.06 11.60
N PRO A 154 9.77 -8.05 10.74
CA PRO A 154 8.42 -8.40 11.15
C PRO A 154 8.35 -9.81 11.76
N PHE A 155 7.57 -9.96 12.83
CA PHE A 155 7.36 -11.25 13.48
C PHE A 155 6.44 -12.15 12.63
N ASP A 156 5.42 -11.56 12.02
CA ASP A 156 4.54 -12.31 11.11
C ASP A 156 5.23 -12.47 9.74
N PRO A 157 5.51 -13.72 9.32
CA PRO A 157 6.19 -14.02 8.06
C PRO A 157 5.39 -13.61 6.80
N VAL A 158 4.15 -13.20 6.96
CA VAL A 158 3.34 -12.63 5.88
C VAL A 158 3.95 -11.30 5.40
N TYR A 159 4.58 -10.54 6.29
CA TYR A 159 5.36 -9.35 5.95
C TYR A 159 6.77 -9.75 5.51
N ARG A 160 6.97 -9.91 4.23
CA ARG A 160 8.20 -10.49 3.65
C ARG A 160 9.38 -9.54 3.54
N ARG A 161 9.23 -8.29 3.95
CA ARG A 161 10.25 -7.24 3.88
C ARG A 161 10.49 -6.64 5.25
N ASN A 162 11.77 -6.41 5.55
CA ASN A 162 12.16 -5.61 6.70
C ASN A 162 11.74 -4.16 6.47
N ILE A 163 11.34 -3.49 7.55
CA ILE A 163 10.86 -2.11 7.53
C ILE A 163 12.00 -1.23 8.02
N VAL A 164 12.46 -0.30 7.20
CA VAL A 164 13.49 0.67 7.61
C VAL A 164 12.83 1.69 8.53
N VAL A 165 13.50 1.98 9.64
CA VAL A 165 13.09 2.99 10.62
C VAL A 165 14.19 4.02 10.79
N PRO A 166 13.86 5.32 10.88
CA PRO A 166 14.86 6.38 11.00
C PRO A 166 15.56 6.37 12.37
N GLU A 167 14.81 6.02 13.43
CA GLU A 167 15.23 6.11 14.82
C GLU A 167 14.81 4.88 15.61
N ALA A 168 15.54 4.58 16.67
CA ALA A 168 15.26 3.45 17.56
C ALA A 168 14.17 3.77 18.60
N CYS A 169 13.88 5.05 18.84
CA CYS A 169 12.90 5.53 19.84
C CYS A 169 13.08 4.87 21.22
N GLY A 170 14.32 4.82 21.72
CA GLY A 170 14.66 4.22 23.01
C GLY A 170 14.82 2.69 23.00
N ALA A 171 14.49 2.00 21.90
CA ALA A 171 14.68 0.55 21.80
C ALA A 171 16.14 0.17 21.56
N ALA A 172 16.59 -0.92 22.16
CA ALA A 172 17.87 -1.55 21.84
C ALA A 172 17.73 -2.55 20.67
N VAL A 173 18.84 -2.78 19.96
CA VAL A 173 18.88 -3.84 18.93
C VAL A 173 18.61 -5.20 19.61
N GLY A 174 17.62 -5.91 19.07
CA GLY A 174 17.10 -7.15 19.63
C GLY A 174 15.74 -7.01 20.31
N ASP A 175 15.34 -5.79 20.64
CA ASP A 175 14.05 -5.54 21.27
C ASP A 175 12.90 -5.77 20.32
N ARG A 176 11.75 -6.11 20.91
CA ARG A 176 10.48 -6.19 20.18
C ARG A 176 9.80 -4.84 20.20
N VAL A 177 9.51 -4.37 18.98
CA VAL A 177 8.94 -3.06 18.73
C VAL A 177 7.65 -3.17 17.92
N VAL A 178 6.82 -2.16 18.05
CA VAL A 178 5.62 -1.95 17.21
C VAL A 178 5.95 -0.86 16.23
N VAL A 179 5.76 -1.13 14.95
CA VAL A 179 6.06 -0.20 13.85
C VAL A 179 4.79 0.18 13.13
N ARG A 180 4.56 1.48 12.99
CA ARG A 180 3.58 2.03 12.08
C ARG A 180 4.20 2.18 10.70
N PHE A 181 3.56 1.58 9.72
CA PHE A 181 3.98 1.66 8.33
C PHE A 181 3.66 3.04 7.74
N HIS A 182 4.65 3.65 7.08
CA HIS A 182 4.47 4.96 6.44
C HIS A 182 4.36 4.85 4.93
N LYS A 183 5.41 4.30 4.30
CA LYS A 183 5.57 4.42 2.86
C LYS A 183 6.25 3.22 2.22
N TRP A 184 5.71 2.76 1.10
CA TRP A 184 6.35 1.80 0.23
C TRP A 184 5.90 2.01 -1.22
N GLU A 185 6.66 2.78 -1.98
CA GLU A 185 6.31 3.13 -3.36
C GLU A 185 6.94 2.21 -4.40
N ASN A 186 8.08 1.62 -4.07
CA ASN A 186 8.87 0.82 -5.00
C ASN A 186 9.21 -0.54 -4.39
N GLN A 187 8.84 -1.62 -5.06
CA GLN A 187 9.12 -2.99 -4.61
C GLN A 187 10.62 -3.33 -4.49
N HIS A 188 11.51 -2.55 -5.12
CA HIS A 188 12.98 -2.72 -5.06
C HIS A 188 13.63 -1.97 -3.89
N VAL A 189 12.88 -1.14 -3.20
CA VAL A 189 13.30 -0.41 -2.01
C VAL A 189 12.57 -1.00 -0.81
N ALA A 190 13.21 -1.02 0.35
CA ALA A 190 12.55 -1.44 1.58
C ALA A 190 11.42 -0.49 1.97
N PRO A 191 10.34 -0.98 2.59
CA PRO A 191 9.33 -0.12 3.17
C PRO A 191 9.90 0.71 4.32
N GLU A 192 9.30 1.87 4.55
CA GLU A 192 9.65 2.79 5.62
C GLU A 192 8.53 2.86 6.67
N GLY A 193 8.90 2.98 7.92
CA GLY A 193 7.98 3.12 9.04
C GLY A 193 8.63 3.83 10.23
N GLU A 194 7.86 4.00 11.30
CA GLU A 194 8.33 4.55 12.57
C GLU A 194 8.01 3.58 13.71
N ILE A 195 8.88 3.52 14.70
CA ILE A 195 8.60 2.79 15.93
C ILE A 195 7.64 3.64 16.76
N ILE A 196 6.48 3.06 17.11
CA ILE A 196 5.41 3.72 17.87
C ILE A 196 5.19 3.09 19.24
N GLY A 197 5.86 1.98 19.52
CA GLY A 197 5.69 1.29 20.77
C GLY A 197 6.77 0.25 21.03
N LEU A 198 6.94 -0.09 22.28
CA LEU A 198 7.87 -1.09 22.79
C LEU A 198 7.10 -2.24 23.41
N ARG A 199 7.66 -3.43 23.31
CA ARG A 199 7.15 -4.56 24.06
C ARG A 199 7.66 -4.50 25.50
N VAL A 200 6.78 -4.59 26.45
CA VAL A 200 7.06 -4.71 27.88
C VAL A 200 7.14 -6.18 28.31
N ALA A 201 7.61 -6.43 29.52
CA ALA A 201 7.85 -7.79 30.04
C ALA A 201 6.55 -8.62 30.08
N ASP A 202 5.45 -8.04 30.57
CA ASP A 202 4.15 -8.68 30.68
C ASP A 202 3.01 -7.63 30.73
N GLU A 203 1.75 -8.11 30.80
CA GLU A 203 0.54 -7.27 30.89
C GLU A 203 0.48 -6.47 32.22
N THR A 204 1.13 -6.91 33.27
CA THR A 204 1.18 -6.19 34.56
C THR A 204 2.00 -4.93 34.39
N VAL A 205 3.21 -5.04 33.84
CA VAL A 205 4.11 -3.92 33.53
C VAL A 205 3.44 -2.95 32.54
N LYS A 206 2.72 -3.45 31.55
CA LYS A 206 1.92 -2.62 30.64
C LYS A 206 0.88 -1.79 31.41
N GLY A 207 0.13 -2.45 32.30
CA GLY A 207 -0.88 -1.78 33.12
C GLY A 207 -0.26 -0.71 34.06
N GLU A 208 0.88 -1.01 34.66
CA GLU A 208 1.61 -0.08 35.52
C GLU A 208 2.11 1.15 34.75
N LEU A 209 2.69 0.97 33.55
CA LEU A 209 3.13 2.08 32.71
C LEU A 209 1.97 2.98 32.29
N ILE A 210 0.87 2.40 31.82
CA ILE A 210 -0.31 3.17 31.43
C ILE A 210 -0.92 3.89 32.63
N ALA A 211 -0.91 3.28 33.82
CA ALA A 211 -1.43 3.91 35.04
C ALA A 211 -0.52 5.02 35.57
N SER A 212 0.80 4.89 35.40
CA SER A 212 1.79 5.88 35.89
C SER A 212 1.83 7.15 35.07
N ALA A 213 1.66 7.03 33.73
CA ALA A 213 1.73 8.17 32.81
C ALA A 213 0.76 7.98 31.61
N PRO A 214 -0.57 8.10 31.85
CA PRO A 214 -1.58 7.86 30.81
C PRO A 214 -1.57 8.90 29.68
N GLU A 215 -0.94 10.06 29.89
CA GLU A 215 -0.70 11.06 28.86
C GLU A 215 0.40 10.62 27.89
N VAL A 216 1.32 9.77 28.32
CA VAL A 216 2.44 9.24 27.53
C VAL A 216 2.12 7.86 26.99
N TYR A 217 1.74 6.92 27.86
CA TYR A 217 1.52 5.54 27.52
C TYR A 217 0.06 5.22 27.30
N PHE A 218 -0.23 4.45 26.27
CA PHE A 218 -1.61 4.03 25.95
C PHE A 218 -1.62 2.65 25.28
N THR A 219 -2.80 2.05 25.18
CA THR A 219 -3.02 0.83 24.41
C THR A 219 -4.16 1.02 23.42
N ILE A 220 -4.25 0.14 22.45
CA ILE A 220 -5.36 0.05 21.51
C ILE A 220 -5.93 -1.36 21.54
N ALA A 221 -7.17 -1.54 21.11
CA ALA A 221 -7.86 -2.83 21.17
C ALA A 221 -7.09 -3.97 20.47
N HIS A 222 -6.29 -3.66 19.46
CA HIS A 222 -5.44 -4.64 18.77
C HIS A 222 -4.31 -5.19 19.65
N LEU A 223 -3.90 -4.46 20.67
CA LEU A 223 -2.85 -4.85 21.62
C LEU A 223 -3.42 -5.38 22.96
N ASP A 224 -4.74 -5.57 23.07
CA ASP A 224 -5.34 -6.17 24.25
C ASP A 224 -4.89 -7.64 24.37
N GLY A 225 -4.39 -8.00 25.57
CA GLY A 225 -3.81 -9.32 25.81
C GLY A 225 -2.37 -9.50 25.30
N TYR A 226 -1.76 -8.46 24.74
CA TYR A 226 -0.36 -8.47 24.36
C TYR A 226 0.46 -7.53 25.26
N PRO A 227 1.65 -7.96 25.73
CA PRO A 227 2.53 -7.14 26.55
C PRO A 227 3.28 -6.12 25.66
N ALA A 228 2.55 -5.16 25.13
CA ALA A 228 3.06 -4.05 24.35
C ALA A 228 2.29 -2.78 24.68
N VAL A 229 3.00 -1.69 24.82
CA VAL A 229 2.48 -0.36 25.11
C VAL A 229 2.88 0.59 23.99
N LEU A 230 2.00 1.52 23.67
CA LEU A 230 2.24 2.62 22.74
C LEU A 230 2.65 3.86 23.53
N ALA A 231 3.55 4.65 22.98
CA ALA A 231 3.97 5.91 23.57
C ALA A 231 3.66 7.07 22.62
N ARG A 232 3.19 8.21 23.18
CA ARG A 232 3.02 9.46 22.43
C ARG A 232 4.35 10.19 22.42
N LEU A 233 5.02 10.16 21.28
CA LEU A 233 6.36 10.75 21.12
C LEU A 233 6.40 12.27 21.25
N ASP A 234 5.27 12.95 21.06
CA ASP A 234 5.10 14.38 21.25
C ASP A 234 5.00 14.80 22.72
N THR A 235 4.79 13.87 23.61
CA THR A 235 4.64 14.11 25.06
C THR A 235 5.77 13.55 25.92
N ILE A 236 6.62 12.68 25.35
CA ILE A 236 7.81 12.13 26.04
C ILE A 236 8.94 13.16 25.99
N GLY A 237 9.49 13.50 27.17
CA GLY A 237 10.73 14.29 27.26
C GLY A 237 11.94 13.47 26.84
N ASP A 238 12.96 14.15 26.25
CA ASP A 238 14.20 13.51 25.80
C ASP A 238 14.91 12.70 26.92
N ASP A 239 14.74 13.11 28.16
CA ASP A 239 15.33 12.43 29.34
C ASP A 239 14.60 11.12 29.69
N GLU A 240 13.29 11.03 29.50
CA GLU A 240 12.48 9.84 29.75
C GLU A 240 12.71 8.74 28.69
N LEU A 241 12.97 9.16 27.45
CA LEU A 241 13.37 8.26 26.37
C LEU A 241 14.73 7.59 26.60
N ALA A 242 15.60 8.21 27.38
CA ALA A 242 16.94 7.69 27.68
C ALA A 242 16.96 6.67 28.84
N GLU A 243 15.93 6.63 29.68
CA GLU A 243 15.80 5.72 30.82
C GLU A 243 14.98 4.46 30.53
N MET A 244 14.34 4.37 29.36
CA MET A 244 13.55 3.21 28.90
C MET A 244 14.40 2.19 28.13
#